data_55c534bcf2689f428d044aec3ae2e411
#
_entry.id   55c534bcf2689f428d044aec3ae2e411
#
_cell.length_a   1.000
_cell.length_b   1.000
_cell.length_c   1.000
_cell.angle_alpha   90.00
_cell.angle_beta   90.00
_cell.angle_gamma   90.00
#
_symmetry.space_group_name_H-M   'P 1'
#
loop_
_entity.id
_entity.type
_entity.pdbx_description
1 polymer ?
#
loop_
_entity_poly.entity_id
_entity_poly.type
_entity_poly.pdbx_seq_one_letter_code
_entity_poly.pdbx_strand_id
1 'polypeptide(L)'
;MNQQELTQIAARGISEQQIAKQLEQIKNGFPFLRLEGAAAIGKGIMSPDAEEVKKYEQVWDEYKKQGHRIVKFVPASGAASRMFKNLFAFLDAPYDVPTTDFEKHFFDNIKKFAFRKSLCSKCKENEGSCVCDLIKAGKYKAVVANLLKASGLNYGQLPKGLLQFHEYSDEEVRTPMEEHLVEAALYASSNGEAYVHFTVSHDHLQLFEKMVADKVEGYAKKFGVKYNISFSEQKPSTDTIAANPDNTPFHNEDGSLLFRPGGHGALIENLNEIDADVVFIKNIDNVVPDRLKADTVTYKQVIAGILVSLQQKAFEYLRVLDSGTYNHQKLEEIIRFLQRDLCCRRADIKELEDADLVIYLRKKLNRPMRVCGVVKNVGEPGGGPFLTYNSDGTVSLQILESSQIDKNNKQYMDMFAQGTHFNPVDLVCATKDYKGNDFDLPKYVDPKTGFISNKSKNGKELKALELPGLWNGAMSDWNTVFVEVPLSTFNPVKTVNDLLRDQHQAKA
;
A
#
# COMPACT_ATOMS: atom_id res chain seq x y z
N MET A 1 -25.04 -25.50 1.83
CA MET A 1 -25.31 -24.49 0.77
C MET A 1 -26.34 -25.07 -0.22
N ASN A 2 -27.24 -24.22 -0.72
CA ASN A 2 -28.19 -24.62 -1.74
C ASN A 2 -27.60 -24.46 -3.16
N GLN A 3 -28.31 -24.94 -4.21
CA GLN A 3 -27.78 -24.89 -5.59
C GLN A 3 -27.54 -23.48 -6.14
N GLN A 4 -28.34 -22.50 -5.71
CA GLN A 4 -28.19 -21.11 -6.12
C GLN A 4 -26.92 -20.50 -5.52
N GLU A 5 -26.62 -20.78 -4.25
CA GLU A 5 -25.40 -20.36 -3.55
C GLU A 5 -24.15 -20.97 -4.20
N LEU A 6 -24.20 -22.27 -4.54
CA LEU A 6 -23.10 -22.95 -5.24
C LEU A 6 -22.81 -22.30 -6.60
N THR A 7 -23.85 -21.95 -7.35
CA THR A 7 -23.71 -21.25 -8.63
C THR A 7 -23.11 -19.87 -8.44
N GLN A 8 -23.53 -19.13 -7.42
CA GLN A 8 -23.00 -17.81 -7.09
C GLN A 8 -21.51 -17.86 -6.72
N ILE A 9 -21.10 -18.85 -5.95
CA ILE A 9 -19.71 -19.08 -5.55
C ILE A 9 -18.85 -19.41 -6.77
N ALA A 10 -19.30 -20.36 -7.58
CA ALA A 10 -18.60 -20.80 -8.79
C ALA A 10 -18.40 -19.64 -9.79
N ALA A 11 -19.42 -18.78 -9.96
CA ALA A 11 -19.34 -17.60 -10.83
C ALA A 11 -18.26 -16.59 -10.40
N ARG A 12 -17.85 -16.59 -9.12
CA ARG A 12 -16.74 -15.79 -8.61
C ARG A 12 -15.38 -16.48 -8.70
N GLY A 13 -15.34 -17.75 -9.09
CA GLY A 13 -14.12 -18.55 -9.03
C GLY A 13 -13.71 -18.95 -7.61
N ILE A 14 -14.66 -18.97 -6.68
CA ILE A 14 -14.44 -19.37 -5.27
C ILE A 14 -14.89 -20.83 -5.12
N SER A 15 -14.14 -21.66 -4.40
CA SER A 15 -14.51 -23.04 -4.11
C SER A 15 -15.33 -23.16 -2.82
N GLU A 16 -16.12 -24.21 -2.69
CA GLU A 16 -16.83 -24.53 -1.45
C GLU A 16 -15.88 -24.68 -0.26
N GLN A 17 -14.69 -25.25 -0.48
CA GLN A 17 -13.68 -25.38 0.56
C GLN A 17 -13.16 -24.03 1.05
N GLN A 18 -13.01 -23.06 0.15
CA GLN A 18 -12.62 -21.69 0.54
C GLN A 18 -13.71 -21.05 1.41
N ILE A 19 -14.98 -21.21 1.06
CA ILE A 19 -16.09 -20.69 1.84
C ILE A 19 -16.13 -21.37 3.25
N ALA A 20 -16.01 -22.69 3.30
CA ALA A 20 -15.99 -23.42 4.58
C ALA A 20 -14.85 -22.92 5.47
N LYS A 21 -13.65 -22.73 4.91
CA LYS A 21 -12.49 -22.19 5.61
C LYS A 21 -12.73 -20.75 6.09
N GLN A 22 -13.33 -19.90 5.27
CA GLN A 22 -13.63 -18.51 5.67
C GLN A 22 -14.65 -18.47 6.81
N LEU A 23 -15.69 -19.29 6.79
CA LEU A 23 -16.67 -19.38 7.86
C LEU A 23 -16.05 -19.92 9.15
N GLU A 24 -15.15 -20.89 9.04
CA GLU A 24 -14.39 -21.39 10.18
C GLU A 24 -13.49 -20.29 10.79
N GLN A 25 -12.79 -19.53 9.95
CA GLN A 25 -12.00 -18.38 10.37
C GLN A 25 -12.86 -17.30 11.04
N ILE A 26 -14.06 -17.01 10.51
CA ILE A 26 -15.00 -16.07 11.12
C ILE A 26 -15.45 -16.54 12.50
N LYS A 27 -15.70 -17.85 12.65
CA LYS A 27 -16.14 -18.45 13.91
C LYS A 27 -15.03 -18.47 14.96
N ASN A 28 -13.82 -18.86 14.58
CA ASN A 28 -12.70 -19.11 15.50
C ASN A 28 -11.80 -17.88 15.73
N GLY A 29 -11.88 -16.87 14.84
CA GLY A 29 -10.94 -15.75 14.81
C GLY A 29 -9.56 -16.14 14.31
N PHE A 30 -8.62 -15.22 14.47
CA PHE A 30 -7.20 -15.41 14.14
C PHE A 30 -6.34 -15.38 15.39
N PRO A 31 -5.26 -16.19 15.45
CA PRO A 31 -4.32 -16.12 16.56
C PRO A 31 -3.57 -14.80 16.54
N PHE A 32 -3.22 -14.29 17.72
CA PHE A 32 -2.32 -13.16 17.83
C PHE A 32 -0.88 -13.59 17.48
N LEU A 33 -0.12 -12.65 16.94
CA LEU A 33 1.29 -12.85 16.58
C LEU A 33 2.16 -12.81 17.84
N ARG A 34 3.20 -13.66 17.86
CA ARG A 34 4.18 -13.68 18.93
C ARG A 34 5.29 -12.69 18.64
N LEU A 35 5.45 -11.69 19.52
CA LEU A 35 6.47 -10.66 19.38
C LEU A 35 7.77 -11.05 20.07
N GLU A 36 8.91 -10.72 19.45
CA GLU A 36 10.20 -10.65 20.11
C GLU A 36 10.52 -9.21 20.54
N GLY A 37 10.06 -8.22 19.80
CA GLY A 37 10.20 -6.80 20.11
C GLY A 37 9.93 -5.86 18.96
N ALA A 38 9.90 -4.58 19.25
CA ALA A 38 9.91 -3.55 18.21
C ALA A 38 11.26 -3.51 17.49
N ALA A 39 11.24 -3.32 16.19
CA ALA A 39 12.45 -2.99 15.44
C ALA A 39 12.85 -1.52 15.71
N ALA A 40 14.16 -1.27 15.78
CA ALA A 40 14.72 0.05 16.00
C ALA A 40 16.03 0.20 15.18
N ILE A 41 16.56 1.39 15.10
CA ILE A 41 17.86 1.63 14.46
C ILE A 41 18.93 0.77 15.14
N GLY A 42 19.70 0.01 14.35
CA GLY A 42 20.68 -0.97 14.83
C GLY A 42 20.06 -2.28 15.34
N LYS A 43 18.72 -2.38 15.39
CA LYS A 43 17.98 -3.59 15.76
C LYS A 43 16.85 -3.82 14.73
N GLY A 44 17.24 -4.16 13.51
CA GLY A 44 16.30 -4.47 12.41
C GLY A 44 15.94 -3.28 11.52
N ILE A 45 16.33 -2.05 11.86
CA ILE A 45 16.18 -0.87 11.00
C ILE A 45 17.59 -0.36 10.63
N MET A 46 17.85 -0.28 9.33
CA MET A 46 19.04 0.39 8.78
C MET A 46 18.78 1.91 8.72
N SER A 47 19.81 2.69 9.05
CA SER A 47 19.79 4.15 8.89
C SER A 47 21.04 4.55 8.09
N PRO A 48 20.95 4.57 6.74
CA PRO A 48 22.09 4.89 5.88
C PRO A 48 22.62 6.30 6.16
N ASP A 49 23.93 6.43 6.29
CA ASP A 49 24.58 7.73 6.34
C ASP A 49 24.70 8.36 4.93
N ALA A 50 25.25 9.57 4.84
CA ALA A 50 25.33 10.32 3.58
C ALA A 50 26.21 9.63 2.51
N GLU A 51 27.21 8.83 2.91
CA GLU A 51 28.05 8.08 1.98
C GLU A 51 27.31 6.84 1.48
N GLU A 52 26.63 6.14 2.36
CA GLU A 52 25.78 4.98 2.03
C GLU A 52 24.60 5.38 1.14
N VAL A 53 23.96 6.53 1.39
CA VAL A 53 22.92 7.09 0.52
C VAL A 53 23.44 7.21 -0.92
N LYS A 54 24.57 7.89 -1.12
CA LYS A 54 25.18 8.05 -2.46
C LYS A 54 25.57 6.71 -3.09
N LYS A 55 26.11 5.80 -2.29
CA LYS A 55 26.46 4.46 -2.75
C LYS A 55 25.24 3.71 -3.29
N TYR A 56 24.13 3.72 -2.56
CA TYR A 56 22.94 2.98 -2.98
C TYR A 56 22.20 3.66 -4.15
N GLU A 57 22.24 5.00 -4.24
CA GLU A 57 21.77 5.70 -5.45
C GLU A 57 22.58 5.25 -6.69
N GLN A 58 23.92 5.17 -6.58
CA GLN A 58 24.78 4.69 -7.67
C GLN A 58 24.48 3.23 -8.04
N VAL A 59 24.32 2.35 -7.05
CA VAL A 59 23.95 0.95 -7.29
C VAL A 59 22.64 0.86 -8.07
N TRP A 60 21.65 1.67 -7.70
CA TRP A 60 20.37 1.72 -8.40
C TRP A 60 20.51 2.25 -9.82
N ASP A 61 21.29 3.29 -10.03
CA ASP A 61 21.55 3.85 -11.35
C ASP A 61 22.26 2.84 -12.28
N GLU A 62 23.22 2.09 -11.76
CA GLU A 62 23.89 1.01 -12.52
C GLU A 62 22.91 -0.13 -12.84
N TYR A 63 22.05 -0.51 -11.90
CA TYR A 63 21.04 -1.55 -12.11
C TYR A 63 20.06 -1.17 -13.24
N LYS A 64 19.57 0.08 -13.24
CA LYS A 64 18.68 0.59 -14.31
C LYS A 64 19.30 0.50 -15.70
N LYS A 65 20.60 0.67 -15.85
CA LYS A 65 21.32 0.60 -17.14
C LYS A 65 21.42 -0.82 -17.70
N GLN A 66 21.19 -1.85 -16.89
CA GLN A 66 21.28 -3.26 -17.29
C GLN A 66 20.03 -3.81 -17.99
N GLY A 67 19.00 -2.98 -18.20
CA GLY A 67 17.80 -3.35 -18.94
C GLY A 67 16.74 -4.10 -18.15
N HIS A 68 16.82 -4.04 -16.83
CA HIS A 68 15.82 -4.62 -15.95
C HIS A 68 14.45 -3.96 -16.10
N ARG A 69 13.39 -4.77 -15.99
CA ARG A 69 12.02 -4.28 -16.00
C ARG A 69 11.62 -3.83 -14.59
N ILE A 70 11.36 -2.54 -14.48
CA ILE A 70 10.99 -1.89 -13.24
C ILE A 70 9.54 -1.44 -13.36
N VAL A 71 8.69 -1.81 -12.41
CA VAL A 71 7.26 -1.45 -12.41
C VAL A 71 6.93 -0.67 -11.15
N LYS A 72 6.16 0.38 -11.29
CA LYS A 72 5.53 1.08 -10.17
C LYS A 72 4.10 0.57 -10.02
N PHE A 73 3.83 -0.14 -8.92
CA PHE A 73 2.52 -0.70 -8.58
C PHE A 73 1.80 0.22 -7.58
N VAL A 74 0.67 0.77 -7.98
CA VAL A 74 -0.06 1.77 -7.21
C VAL A 74 -1.49 1.30 -6.93
N PRO A 75 -1.81 0.88 -5.70
CA PRO A 75 -3.20 0.63 -5.30
C PRO A 75 -4.02 1.92 -5.39
N ALA A 76 -5.03 1.97 -6.25
CA ALA A 76 -5.81 3.17 -6.55
C ALA A 76 -7.34 2.96 -6.54
N SER A 77 -7.83 1.79 -6.12
CA SER A 77 -9.26 1.45 -6.11
C SER A 77 -10.07 2.15 -5.02
N GLY A 78 -9.41 2.75 -4.01
CA GLY A 78 -10.08 3.36 -2.86
C GLY A 78 -10.89 4.59 -3.23
N ALA A 79 -12.21 4.57 -2.96
CA ALA A 79 -13.07 5.74 -3.10
C ALA A 79 -12.67 6.86 -2.14
N ALA A 80 -12.81 8.12 -2.58
CA ALA A 80 -12.50 9.28 -1.77
C ALA A 80 -13.57 9.62 -0.70
N SER A 81 -14.63 8.83 -0.58
CA SER A 81 -15.75 9.11 0.35
C SER A 81 -15.30 9.34 1.80
N ARG A 82 -14.27 8.58 2.27
CA ARG A 82 -13.70 8.78 3.61
C ARG A 82 -13.00 10.14 3.76
N MET A 83 -12.37 10.64 2.70
CA MET A 83 -11.69 11.94 2.67
C MET A 83 -12.68 13.08 2.88
N PHE A 84 -13.93 12.92 2.43
CA PHE A 84 -14.99 13.91 2.50
C PHE A 84 -16.03 13.64 3.59
N LYS A 85 -15.79 12.70 4.50
CA LYS A 85 -16.75 12.30 5.55
C LYS A 85 -17.35 13.49 6.31
N ASN A 86 -16.52 14.46 6.70
CA ASN A 86 -16.98 15.64 7.47
C ASN A 86 -17.85 16.58 6.62
N LEU A 87 -17.57 16.68 5.31
CA LEU A 87 -18.40 17.50 4.42
C LEU A 87 -19.73 16.82 4.09
N PHE A 88 -19.78 15.49 4.00
CA PHE A 88 -21.05 14.76 3.94
C PHE A 88 -21.88 14.98 5.20
N ALA A 89 -21.25 14.88 6.37
CA ALA A 89 -21.93 15.17 7.64
C ALA A 89 -22.48 16.61 7.69
N PHE A 90 -21.74 17.58 7.15
CA PHE A 90 -22.22 18.98 7.04
C PHE A 90 -23.43 19.11 6.11
N LEU A 91 -23.46 18.39 4.97
CA LEU A 91 -24.64 18.40 4.08
C LEU A 91 -25.92 17.92 4.79
N ASP A 92 -25.78 16.91 5.64
CA ASP A 92 -26.90 16.28 6.36
C ASP A 92 -27.20 16.96 7.70
N ALA A 93 -26.36 17.92 8.13
CA ALA A 93 -26.50 18.60 9.40
C ALA A 93 -27.77 19.51 9.43
N PRO A 94 -28.38 19.73 10.62
CA PRO A 94 -29.54 20.59 10.77
C PRO A 94 -29.21 22.11 10.71
N TYR A 95 -27.95 22.46 10.51
CA TYR A 95 -27.47 23.83 10.39
C TYR A 95 -26.90 24.11 9.00
N ASP A 96 -26.92 25.36 8.54
CA ASP A 96 -26.48 25.72 7.18
C ASP A 96 -25.19 26.53 7.16
N VAL A 97 -24.67 26.93 8.31
CA VAL A 97 -23.43 27.71 8.47
C VAL A 97 -22.35 26.80 9.12
N PRO A 98 -21.09 26.88 8.68
CA PRO A 98 -19.99 26.10 9.28
C PRO A 98 -19.88 26.32 10.79
N THR A 99 -19.92 25.24 11.56
CA THR A 99 -19.86 25.27 13.03
C THR A 99 -18.60 24.62 13.60
N THR A 100 -18.16 23.54 13.01
CA THR A 100 -16.96 22.81 13.45
C THR A 100 -15.68 23.49 12.94
N ASP A 101 -14.57 23.29 13.63
CA ASP A 101 -13.25 23.80 13.21
C ASP A 101 -12.84 23.25 11.83
N PHE A 102 -13.21 22.00 11.53
CA PHE A 102 -12.96 21.39 10.23
C PHE A 102 -13.69 22.14 9.11
N GLU A 103 -14.97 22.41 9.29
CA GLU A 103 -15.81 23.13 8.31
C GLU A 103 -15.32 24.55 8.10
N LYS A 104 -15.05 25.28 9.19
CA LYS A 104 -14.52 26.66 9.15
C LYS A 104 -13.19 26.67 8.41
N HIS A 105 -12.26 25.77 8.76
CA HIS A 105 -10.95 25.67 8.10
C HIS A 105 -11.08 25.39 6.62
N PHE A 106 -12.00 24.52 6.19
CA PHE A 106 -12.27 24.25 4.79
C PHE A 106 -12.73 25.51 4.04
N PHE A 107 -13.75 26.20 4.53
CA PHE A 107 -14.33 27.35 3.84
C PHE A 107 -13.43 28.59 3.88
N ASP A 108 -12.75 28.86 4.98
CA ASP A 108 -11.82 29.99 5.13
C ASP A 108 -10.64 29.86 4.14
N ASN A 109 -10.26 28.62 3.79
CA ASN A 109 -9.15 28.34 2.90
C ASN A 109 -9.59 27.81 1.52
N ILE A 110 -10.87 27.95 1.14
CA ILE A 110 -11.42 27.38 -0.11
C ILE A 110 -10.63 27.77 -1.35
N LYS A 111 -9.98 28.93 -1.34
CA LYS A 111 -9.16 29.45 -2.44
C LYS A 111 -7.81 28.74 -2.61
N LYS A 112 -7.35 27.98 -1.61
CA LYS A 112 -6.07 27.28 -1.63
C LYS A 112 -6.16 25.89 -2.22
N PHE A 113 -7.37 25.33 -2.40
CA PHE A 113 -7.53 24.01 -3.01
C PHE A 113 -7.28 24.06 -4.52
N ALA A 114 -6.58 23.06 -5.01
CA ALA A 114 -6.28 22.89 -6.42
C ALA A 114 -7.55 22.80 -7.30
N PHE A 115 -8.62 22.23 -6.76
CA PHE A 115 -9.91 22.08 -7.45
C PHE A 115 -10.79 23.35 -7.43
N ARG A 116 -10.33 24.46 -6.83
CA ARG A 116 -11.13 25.69 -6.66
C ARG A 116 -11.73 26.24 -7.95
N LYS A 117 -10.99 26.18 -9.06
CA LYS A 117 -11.46 26.70 -10.37
C LYS A 117 -12.56 25.82 -10.94
N SER A 118 -12.34 24.50 -10.93
CA SER A 118 -13.31 23.52 -11.38
C SER A 118 -14.60 23.61 -10.56
N LEU A 119 -14.47 23.76 -9.24
CA LEU A 119 -15.60 23.96 -8.33
C LEU A 119 -16.33 25.26 -8.62
N CYS A 120 -15.62 26.38 -8.83
CA CYS A 120 -16.21 27.66 -9.17
C CYS A 120 -16.98 27.59 -10.50
N SER A 121 -16.45 26.89 -11.48
CA SER A 121 -17.13 26.68 -12.78
C SER A 121 -18.45 25.92 -12.58
N LYS A 122 -18.45 24.85 -11.79
CA LYS A 122 -19.66 24.07 -11.49
C LYS A 122 -20.69 24.85 -10.66
N CYS A 123 -20.24 25.66 -9.71
CA CYS A 123 -21.13 26.55 -8.98
C CYS A 123 -21.78 27.60 -9.89
N LYS A 124 -21.04 28.17 -10.84
CA LYS A 124 -21.60 29.09 -11.83
C LYS A 124 -22.63 28.41 -12.73
N GLU A 125 -22.34 27.20 -13.18
CA GLU A 125 -23.24 26.40 -14.02
C GLU A 125 -24.56 26.06 -13.32
N ASN A 126 -24.49 25.60 -12.07
CA ASN A 126 -25.64 25.07 -11.33
C ASN A 126 -26.38 26.13 -10.50
N GLU A 127 -25.68 27.15 -9.96
CA GLU A 127 -26.21 28.11 -9.01
C GLU A 127 -26.19 29.53 -9.58
N GLY A 128 -25.65 29.77 -10.76
CA GLY A 128 -25.52 31.10 -11.38
C GLY A 128 -24.49 32.01 -10.68
N SER A 129 -23.71 31.50 -9.72
CA SER A 129 -22.81 32.30 -8.88
C SER A 129 -21.51 31.57 -8.60
N CYS A 130 -20.41 32.31 -8.39
CA CYS A 130 -19.15 31.73 -8.02
C CYS A 130 -19.13 31.25 -6.55
N VAL A 131 -18.14 30.39 -6.20
CA VAL A 131 -17.97 29.89 -4.82
C VAL A 131 -17.93 31.01 -3.80
N CYS A 132 -17.19 32.09 -4.06
CA CYS A 132 -17.04 33.19 -3.12
C CYS A 132 -18.36 33.95 -2.87
N ASP A 133 -19.20 34.11 -3.89
CA ASP A 133 -20.48 34.81 -3.76
C ASP A 133 -21.52 33.92 -3.06
N LEU A 134 -21.50 32.60 -3.31
CA LEU A 134 -22.32 31.65 -2.56
C LEU A 134 -21.98 31.64 -1.07
N ILE A 135 -20.69 31.65 -0.71
CA ILE A 135 -20.23 31.72 0.68
C ILE A 135 -20.70 33.04 1.34
N LYS A 136 -20.52 34.20 0.65
CA LYS A 136 -21.02 35.50 1.15
C LYS A 136 -22.54 35.53 1.35
N ALA A 137 -23.27 34.82 0.51
CA ALA A 137 -24.71 34.67 0.61
C ALA A 137 -25.16 33.60 1.64
N GLY A 138 -24.25 33.00 2.39
CA GLY A 138 -24.56 31.96 3.39
C GLY A 138 -24.91 30.59 2.78
N LYS A 139 -24.73 30.39 1.47
CA LYS A 139 -25.10 29.16 0.75
C LYS A 139 -23.96 28.10 0.77
N TYR A 140 -23.45 27.80 1.96
CA TYR A 140 -22.32 26.87 2.15
C TYR A 140 -22.62 25.44 1.65
N LYS A 141 -23.83 24.94 1.95
CA LYS A 141 -24.25 23.59 1.48
C LYS A 141 -24.32 23.48 -0.04
N ALA A 142 -24.67 24.54 -0.76
CA ALA A 142 -24.65 24.56 -2.22
C ALA A 142 -23.19 24.33 -2.77
N VAL A 143 -22.22 24.99 -2.15
CA VAL A 143 -20.80 24.80 -2.50
C VAL A 143 -20.37 23.35 -2.29
N VAL A 144 -20.68 22.74 -1.13
CA VAL A 144 -20.35 21.35 -0.82
C VAL A 144 -21.09 20.36 -1.72
N ALA A 145 -22.37 20.63 -2.04
CA ALA A 145 -23.14 19.81 -2.97
C ALA A 145 -22.49 19.79 -4.38
N ASN A 146 -22.04 20.95 -4.87
CA ASN A 146 -21.33 21.07 -6.14
C ASN A 146 -19.95 20.40 -6.12
N LEU A 147 -19.31 20.25 -4.97
CA LEU A 147 -18.07 19.47 -4.84
C LEU A 147 -18.34 17.98 -4.87
N LEU A 148 -19.33 17.49 -4.09
CA LEU A 148 -19.48 16.07 -3.77
C LEU A 148 -20.43 15.30 -4.67
N LYS A 149 -21.55 15.93 -5.11
CA LYS A 149 -22.63 15.23 -5.84
C LYS A 149 -22.32 15.09 -7.33
N ALA A 150 -22.98 14.12 -7.97
CA ALA A 150 -22.84 13.82 -9.40
C ALA A 150 -23.23 15.00 -10.31
N SER A 151 -24.12 15.89 -9.86
CA SER A 151 -24.47 17.13 -10.58
C SER A 151 -23.34 18.18 -10.58
N GLY A 152 -22.33 18.02 -9.72
CA GLY A 152 -21.16 18.90 -9.61
C GLY A 152 -19.87 18.19 -10.06
N LEU A 153 -18.83 18.21 -9.22
CA LEU A 153 -17.56 17.55 -9.49
C LEU A 153 -17.55 16.05 -9.18
N ASN A 154 -18.58 15.53 -8.52
CA ASN A 154 -18.71 14.12 -8.13
C ASN A 154 -17.58 13.58 -7.24
N TYR A 155 -16.88 14.43 -6.50
CA TYR A 155 -15.73 14.02 -5.68
C TYR A 155 -16.10 13.05 -4.56
N GLY A 156 -17.37 13.02 -4.16
CA GLY A 156 -17.87 12.07 -3.17
C GLY A 156 -17.81 10.59 -3.62
N GLN A 157 -17.78 10.33 -4.93
CA GLN A 157 -17.76 8.97 -5.49
C GLN A 157 -16.49 8.65 -6.29
N LEU A 158 -15.75 9.66 -6.74
CA LEU A 158 -14.52 9.44 -7.49
C LEU A 158 -13.41 8.82 -6.60
N PRO A 159 -12.49 8.04 -7.19
CA PRO A 159 -11.31 7.57 -6.48
C PRO A 159 -10.31 8.71 -6.27
N LYS A 160 -9.54 8.65 -5.18
CA LYS A 160 -8.53 9.69 -4.85
C LYS A 160 -7.58 9.98 -6.00
N GLY A 161 -7.22 8.97 -6.79
CA GLY A 161 -6.27 9.10 -7.90
C GLY A 161 -6.68 10.10 -8.98
N LEU A 162 -7.98 10.44 -9.05
CA LEU A 162 -8.53 11.33 -10.08
C LEU A 162 -8.91 12.71 -9.54
N LEU A 163 -8.70 13.00 -8.25
CA LEU A 163 -9.00 14.30 -7.66
C LEU A 163 -7.84 15.28 -7.90
N GLN A 164 -8.15 16.54 -8.05
CA GLN A 164 -7.14 17.60 -8.21
C GLN A 164 -6.48 17.90 -6.86
N PHE A 165 -5.20 17.52 -6.72
CA PHE A 165 -4.44 17.68 -5.48
C PHE A 165 -3.51 18.88 -5.48
N HIS A 166 -2.78 19.15 -6.59
CA HIS A 166 -1.74 20.15 -6.63
C HIS A 166 -1.94 21.13 -7.78
N GLU A 167 -1.95 22.43 -7.48
CA GLU A 167 -2.06 23.51 -8.47
C GLU A 167 -0.69 24.16 -8.67
N TYR A 168 -0.04 23.91 -9.81
CA TYR A 168 1.26 24.49 -10.18
C TYR A 168 1.12 25.88 -10.83
N SER A 169 0.10 26.02 -11.67
CA SER A 169 -0.24 27.27 -12.35
C SER A 169 -1.75 27.30 -12.62
N ASP A 170 -2.18 28.37 -13.26
CA ASP A 170 -3.58 28.47 -13.68
C ASP A 170 -3.97 27.41 -14.74
N GLU A 171 -2.99 26.85 -15.44
CA GLU A 171 -3.18 25.90 -16.51
C GLU A 171 -2.72 24.48 -16.13
N GLU A 172 -1.87 24.34 -15.09
CA GLU A 172 -1.33 23.06 -14.65
C GLU A 172 -1.84 22.70 -13.26
N VAL A 173 -2.80 21.77 -13.19
CA VAL A 173 -3.31 21.15 -11.97
C VAL A 173 -3.14 19.64 -12.12
N ARG A 174 -2.53 19.00 -11.12
CA ARG A 174 -2.27 17.55 -11.16
C ARG A 174 -3.09 16.79 -10.15
N THR A 175 -3.46 15.59 -10.56
CA THR A 175 -4.06 14.55 -9.74
C THR A 175 -2.97 13.65 -9.13
N PRO A 176 -3.28 12.85 -8.09
CA PRO A 176 -2.34 11.85 -7.59
C PRO A 176 -1.83 10.88 -8.66
N MET A 177 -2.69 10.46 -9.59
CA MET A 177 -2.26 9.62 -10.71
C MET A 177 -1.15 10.31 -11.53
N GLU A 178 -1.32 11.59 -11.88
CA GLU A 178 -0.32 12.36 -12.61
C GLU A 178 0.99 12.50 -11.82
N GLU A 179 0.91 12.71 -10.48
CA GLU A 179 2.10 12.75 -9.63
C GLU A 179 2.84 11.40 -9.60
N HIS A 180 2.12 10.28 -9.66
CA HIS A 180 2.74 8.96 -9.79
C HIS A 180 3.40 8.73 -11.15
N LEU A 181 2.91 9.34 -12.24
CA LEU A 181 3.60 9.33 -13.53
C LEU A 181 4.92 10.10 -13.46
N VAL A 182 4.92 11.28 -12.84
CA VAL A 182 6.15 12.06 -12.61
C VAL A 182 7.16 11.25 -11.80
N GLU A 183 6.73 10.66 -10.69
CA GLU A 183 7.59 9.84 -9.85
C GLU A 183 8.16 8.63 -10.61
N ALA A 184 7.37 7.97 -11.46
CA ALA A 184 7.83 6.84 -12.25
C ALA A 184 8.97 7.23 -13.20
N ALA A 185 8.88 8.39 -13.85
CA ALA A 185 9.95 8.90 -14.69
C ALA A 185 11.23 9.20 -13.89
N LEU A 186 11.09 9.71 -12.66
CA LEU A 186 12.23 10.17 -11.87
C LEU A 186 13.07 9.04 -11.25
N TYR A 187 12.43 7.95 -10.77
CA TYR A 187 13.18 6.89 -10.08
C TYR A 187 12.91 5.46 -10.55
N ALA A 188 11.83 5.23 -11.29
CA ALA A 188 11.41 3.88 -11.72
C ALA A 188 11.43 3.69 -13.24
N SER A 189 12.11 4.54 -13.99
CA SER A 189 12.32 4.36 -15.43
C SER A 189 13.65 3.67 -15.71
N SER A 190 13.67 2.80 -16.73
CA SER A 190 14.85 2.09 -17.22
C SER A 190 14.83 2.06 -18.74
N ASN A 191 15.98 2.30 -19.39
CA ASN A 191 16.12 2.30 -20.84
C ASN A 191 15.09 3.21 -21.60
N GLY A 192 14.74 4.35 -21.02
CA GLY A 192 13.77 5.25 -21.61
C GLY A 192 12.30 4.81 -21.49
N GLU A 193 12.01 3.76 -20.72
CA GLU A 193 10.65 3.29 -20.46
C GLU A 193 10.28 3.38 -18.97
N ALA A 194 9.04 3.77 -18.67
CA ALA A 194 8.45 3.80 -17.35
C ALA A 194 7.19 2.93 -17.34
N TYR A 195 7.16 1.91 -16.51
CA TYR A 195 6.02 1.01 -16.36
C TYR A 195 5.26 1.36 -15.08
N VAL A 196 3.96 1.66 -15.21
CA VAL A 196 3.10 1.98 -14.07
C VAL A 196 1.85 1.12 -14.14
N HIS A 197 1.58 0.40 -13.05
CA HIS A 197 0.40 -0.42 -12.89
C HIS A 197 -0.49 0.15 -11.79
N PHE A 198 -1.75 0.41 -12.12
CA PHE A 198 -2.76 0.85 -11.15
C PHE A 198 -3.77 -0.26 -10.91
N THR A 199 -4.06 -0.55 -9.63
CA THR A 199 -5.23 -1.34 -9.31
C THR A 199 -6.43 -0.43 -9.10
N VAL A 200 -7.48 -0.63 -9.85
CA VAL A 200 -8.67 0.25 -9.88
C VAL A 200 -9.94 -0.55 -9.61
N SER A 201 -11.03 0.11 -9.28
CA SER A 201 -12.35 -0.51 -9.27
C SER A 201 -12.95 -0.51 -10.67
N HIS A 202 -13.79 -1.50 -10.97
CA HIS A 202 -14.47 -1.64 -12.26
C HIS A 202 -15.18 -0.34 -12.69
N ASP A 203 -15.94 0.25 -11.78
CA ASP A 203 -16.73 1.46 -12.04
C ASP A 203 -15.89 2.68 -12.45
N HIS A 204 -14.60 2.68 -12.14
CA HIS A 204 -13.71 3.81 -12.39
C HIS A 204 -12.66 3.58 -13.47
N LEU A 205 -12.52 2.35 -13.99
CA LEU A 205 -11.49 1.99 -14.98
C LEU A 205 -11.50 2.95 -16.18
N GLN A 206 -12.66 3.20 -16.78
CA GLN A 206 -12.79 4.07 -17.96
C GLN A 206 -12.33 5.51 -17.67
N LEU A 207 -12.52 6.01 -16.44
CA LEU A 207 -12.06 7.36 -16.06
C LEU A 207 -10.54 7.44 -15.97
N PHE A 208 -9.89 6.37 -15.46
CA PHE A 208 -8.43 6.26 -15.46
C PHE A 208 -7.87 6.14 -16.86
N GLU A 209 -8.46 5.31 -17.72
CA GLU A 209 -8.06 5.16 -19.13
C GLU A 209 -8.17 6.48 -19.89
N LYS A 210 -9.26 7.24 -19.69
CA LYS A 210 -9.42 8.56 -20.25
C LYS A 210 -8.32 9.52 -19.80
N MET A 211 -7.98 9.55 -18.52
CA MET A 211 -6.90 10.40 -18.01
C MET A 211 -5.55 10.02 -18.64
N VAL A 212 -5.27 8.72 -18.83
CA VAL A 212 -4.08 8.26 -19.55
C VAL A 212 -4.07 8.82 -20.97
N ALA A 213 -5.18 8.66 -21.71
CA ALA A 213 -5.29 9.15 -23.08
C ALA A 213 -5.07 10.67 -23.19
N ASP A 214 -5.59 11.43 -22.22
CA ASP A 214 -5.54 12.89 -22.23
C ASP A 214 -4.16 13.46 -21.78
N LYS A 215 -3.40 12.74 -20.93
CA LYS A 215 -2.26 13.32 -20.21
C LYS A 215 -0.91 12.70 -20.49
N VAL A 216 -0.84 11.40 -20.76
CA VAL A 216 0.43 10.65 -20.79
C VAL A 216 1.39 11.14 -21.87
N GLU A 217 0.91 11.53 -23.04
CA GLU A 217 1.77 12.04 -24.10
C GLU A 217 2.54 13.31 -23.67
N GLY A 218 1.87 14.21 -22.92
CA GLY A 218 2.51 15.41 -22.37
C GLY A 218 3.64 15.07 -21.39
N TYR A 219 3.42 14.10 -20.50
CA TYR A 219 4.46 13.63 -19.57
C TYR A 219 5.59 12.90 -20.30
N ALA A 220 5.28 12.08 -21.31
CA ALA A 220 6.27 11.40 -22.12
C ALA A 220 7.23 12.40 -22.80
N LYS A 221 6.70 13.46 -23.37
CA LYS A 221 7.51 14.56 -23.95
C LYS A 221 8.31 15.30 -22.89
N LYS A 222 7.70 15.62 -21.73
CA LYS A 222 8.34 16.38 -20.65
C LYS A 222 9.53 15.64 -20.04
N PHE A 223 9.44 14.33 -19.86
CA PHE A 223 10.46 13.51 -19.19
C PHE A 223 11.33 12.68 -20.13
N GLY A 224 11.04 12.66 -21.43
CA GLY A 224 11.79 11.86 -22.41
C GLY A 224 11.69 10.36 -22.20
N VAL A 225 10.56 9.87 -21.66
CA VAL A 225 10.30 8.45 -21.39
C VAL A 225 9.03 7.99 -22.09
N LYS A 226 9.02 6.73 -22.51
CA LYS A 226 7.80 6.07 -22.98
C LYS A 226 7.09 5.45 -21.77
N TYR A 227 5.85 5.85 -21.53
CA TYR A 227 5.03 5.24 -20.49
C TYR A 227 4.30 4.00 -20.99
N ASN A 228 4.41 2.94 -20.21
CA ASN A 228 3.63 1.70 -20.36
C ASN A 228 2.71 1.57 -19.15
N ILE A 229 1.44 1.96 -19.32
CA ILE A 229 0.46 2.00 -18.24
C ILE A 229 -0.47 0.80 -18.38
N SER A 230 -0.70 0.12 -17.27
CA SER A 230 -1.61 -1.00 -17.18
C SER A 230 -2.54 -0.88 -15.97
N PHE A 231 -3.67 -1.54 -16.05
CA PHE A 231 -4.68 -1.56 -15.01
C PHE A 231 -5.07 -2.99 -14.67
N SER A 232 -5.41 -3.23 -13.41
CA SER A 232 -6.11 -4.45 -13.01
C SER A 232 -7.18 -4.13 -11.96
N GLU A 233 -8.15 -5.02 -11.85
CA GLU A 233 -9.17 -4.97 -10.83
C GLU A 233 -8.90 -6.04 -9.78
N GLN A 234 -9.37 -5.84 -8.54
CA GLN A 234 -9.33 -6.90 -7.56
C GLN A 234 -10.15 -8.09 -8.07
N LYS A 235 -9.56 -9.28 -8.01
CA LYS A 235 -10.19 -10.49 -8.53
C LYS A 235 -11.41 -10.89 -7.69
N PRO A 236 -12.58 -11.18 -8.29
CA PRO A 236 -13.76 -11.67 -7.56
C PRO A 236 -13.49 -12.95 -6.75
N SER A 237 -12.52 -13.77 -7.17
CA SER A 237 -12.09 -14.98 -6.43
C SER A 237 -11.43 -14.68 -5.07
N THR A 238 -11.05 -13.45 -4.83
CA THR A 238 -10.51 -12.98 -3.55
C THR A 238 -11.56 -12.35 -2.63
N ASP A 239 -12.82 -12.28 -3.08
CA ASP A 239 -13.90 -11.82 -2.23
C ASP A 239 -14.13 -12.79 -1.06
N THR A 240 -14.55 -12.24 0.06
CA THR A 240 -14.83 -13.01 1.27
C THR A 240 -16.31 -13.00 1.59
N ILE A 241 -16.78 -14.15 2.10
CA ILE A 241 -18.17 -14.27 2.55
C ILE A 241 -18.40 -13.42 3.82
N ALA A 242 -19.51 -12.69 3.87
CA ALA A 242 -19.97 -12.06 5.10
C ALA A 242 -20.79 -13.05 5.94
N ALA A 243 -20.73 -12.91 7.26
CA ALA A 243 -21.50 -13.73 8.18
C ALA A 243 -22.34 -12.89 9.14
N ASN A 244 -23.42 -13.46 9.61
CA ASN A 244 -24.21 -12.91 10.71
C ASN A 244 -23.43 -12.95 12.03
N PRO A 245 -23.87 -12.23 13.09
CA PRO A 245 -23.25 -12.31 14.42
C PRO A 245 -23.14 -13.73 14.99
N ASP A 246 -24.04 -14.64 14.61
CA ASP A 246 -24.04 -16.07 14.99
C ASP A 246 -23.12 -16.95 14.13
N ASN A 247 -22.35 -16.36 13.22
CA ASN A 247 -21.44 -17.01 12.26
C ASN A 247 -22.10 -17.79 11.10
N THR A 248 -23.41 -17.67 10.92
CA THR A 248 -24.08 -18.19 9.71
C THR A 248 -23.82 -17.26 8.52
N PRO A 249 -23.85 -17.75 7.26
CA PRO A 249 -23.71 -16.89 6.09
C PRO A 249 -24.73 -15.76 6.07
N PHE A 250 -24.29 -14.56 5.73
CA PHE A 250 -25.18 -13.40 5.58
C PHE A 250 -25.82 -13.39 4.19
N HIS A 251 -27.15 -13.27 4.16
CA HIS A 251 -27.91 -13.22 2.92
C HIS A 251 -28.44 -11.80 2.66
N ASN A 252 -28.42 -11.42 1.39
CA ASN A 252 -29.10 -10.24 0.89
C ASN A 252 -30.64 -10.46 0.91
N GLU A 253 -31.40 -9.41 0.64
CA GLU A 253 -32.87 -9.46 0.60
C GLU A 253 -33.42 -10.41 -0.49
N ASP A 254 -32.66 -10.59 -1.57
CA ASP A 254 -32.96 -11.51 -2.67
C ASP A 254 -32.56 -12.97 -2.38
N GLY A 255 -32.07 -13.27 -1.19
CA GLY A 255 -31.61 -14.59 -0.76
C GLY A 255 -30.21 -14.98 -1.24
N SER A 256 -29.51 -14.12 -1.97
CA SER A 256 -28.13 -14.36 -2.39
C SER A 256 -27.14 -14.18 -1.22
N LEU A 257 -26.01 -14.88 -1.26
CA LEU A 257 -24.92 -14.67 -0.31
C LEU A 257 -24.32 -13.28 -0.46
N LEU A 258 -23.99 -12.62 0.65
CA LEU A 258 -23.25 -11.38 0.63
C LEU A 258 -21.75 -11.66 0.58
N PHE A 259 -21.09 -11.21 -0.49
CA PHE A 259 -19.64 -11.16 -0.60
C PHE A 259 -19.13 -9.74 -0.39
N ARG A 260 -17.92 -9.63 0.12
CA ARG A 260 -17.22 -8.36 0.32
C ARG A 260 -15.81 -8.46 -0.23
N PRO A 261 -15.24 -7.35 -0.73
CA PRO A 261 -13.83 -7.32 -1.09
C PRO A 261 -12.96 -7.76 0.10
N GLY A 262 -11.97 -8.60 -0.16
CA GLY A 262 -11.05 -9.14 0.85
C GLY A 262 -10.06 -8.13 1.44
N GLY A 263 -10.21 -6.84 1.15
CA GLY A 263 -9.31 -5.77 1.54
C GLY A 263 -8.07 -5.71 0.64
N HIS A 264 -7.08 -4.88 1.02
CA HIS A 264 -5.86 -4.72 0.21
C HIS A 264 -4.99 -5.98 0.14
N GLY A 265 -5.20 -6.95 1.02
CA GLY A 265 -4.53 -8.25 0.98
C GLY A 265 -4.86 -9.07 -0.28
N ALA A 266 -6.04 -8.88 -0.85
CA ALA A 266 -6.44 -9.48 -2.11
C ALA A 266 -5.52 -9.08 -3.28
N LEU A 267 -4.85 -7.93 -3.20
CA LEU A 267 -3.97 -7.41 -4.24
C LEU A 267 -2.66 -8.20 -4.40
N ILE A 268 -2.38 -9.17 -3.52
CA ILE A 268 -1.26 -10.11 -3.73
C ILE A 268 -1.43 -10.89 -5.03
N GLU A 269 -2.67 -11.22 -5.41
CA GLU A 269 -2.99 -11.88 -6.68
C GLU A 269 -2.73 -10.97 -7.89
N ASN A 270 -3.00 -9.67 -7.76
CA ASN A 270 -2.68 -8.69 -8.79
C ASN A 270 -1.16 -8.49 -8.92
N LEU A 271 -0.46 -8.41 -7.79
CA LEU A 271 1.00 -8.29 -7.76
C LEU A 271 1.69 -9.54 -8.35
N ASN A 272 1.12 -10.73 -8.13
CA ASN A 272 1.61 -11.99 -8.67
C ASN A 272 1.59 -12.08 -10.21
N GLU A 273 0.78 -11.26 -10.87
CA GLU A 273 0.69 -11.18 -12.34
C GLU A 273 1.62 -10.13 -12.95
N ILE A 274 2.36 -9.39 -12.13
CA ILE A 274 3.28 -8.35 -12.60
C ILE A 274 4.61 -8.99 -12.98
N ASP A 275 4.89 -9.07 -14.29
CA ASP A 275 6.22 -9.43 -14.77
C ASP A 275 7.18 -8.25 -14.59
N ALA A 276 8.02 -8.32 -13.57
CA ALA A 276 9.02 -7.31 -13.27
C ALA A 276 10.20 -7.89 -12.48
N ASP A 277 11.37 -7.30 -12.63
CA ASP A 277 12.53 -7.61 -11.79
C ASP A 277 12.45 -6.86 -10.46
N VAL A 278 11.95 -5.62 -10.50
CA VAL A 278 11.74 -4.78 -9.32
C VAL A 278 10.39 -4.10 -9.39
N VAL A 279 9.66 -4.11 -8.28
CA VAL A 279 8.35 -3.46 -8.14
C VAL A 279 8.38 -2.46 -6.99
N PHE A 280 8.13 -1.19 -7.30
CA PHE A 280 7.87 -0.16 -6.28
C PHE A 280 6.39 -0.15 -5.93
N ILE A 281 6.07 -0.21 -4.64
CA ILE A 281 4.68 -0.12 -4.14
C ILE A 281 4.54 1.15 -3.31
N LYS A 282 3.56 1.97 -3.64
CA LYS A 282 3.23 3.21 -2.91
C LYS A 282 1.74 3.51 -3.02
N ASN A 283 1.15 3.97 -1.93
CA ASN A 283 -0.26 4.36 -1.94
C ASN A 283 -0.52 5.56 -2.84
N ILE A 284 -1.69 5.56 -3.50
CA ILE A 284 -2.10 6.61 -4.47
C ILE A 284 -2.06 8.03 -3.88
N ASP A 285 -2.37 8.20 -2.61
CA ASP A 285 -2.53 9.49 -1.96
C ASP A 285 -1.25 10.03 -1.27
N ASN A 286 -0.17 9.23 -1.23
CA ASN A 286 1.11 9.67 -0.68
C ASN A 286 1.96 10.32 -1.77
N VAL A 287 1.62 11.52 -2.16
CA VAL A 287 2.28 12.29 -3.22
C VAL A 287 2.54 13.72 -2.76
N VAL A 288 3.56 14.35 -3.31
CA VAL A 288 3.93 15.74 -3.05
C VAL A 288 4.18 16.49 -4.36
N PRO A 289 4.06 17.84 -4.38
CA PRO A 289 4.43 18.64 -5.53
C PRO A 289 5.93 18.59 -5.84
N ASP A 290 6.31 18.97 -7.07
CA ASP A 290 7.68 18.83 -7.60
C ASP A 290 8.76 19.44 -6.68
N ARG A 291 8.47 20.57 -6.04
CA ARG A 291 9.40 21.25 -5.12
C ARG A 291 9.82 20.40 -3.91
N LEU A 292 9.05 19.37 -3.56
CA LEU A 292 9.29 18.49 -2.40
C LEU A 292 9.64 17.05 -2.79
N LYS A 293 9.74 16.73 -4.09
CA LYS A 293 9.99 15.37 -4.56
C LYS A 293 11.43 14.88 -4.34
N ALA A 294 12.38 15.77 -4.10
CA ALA A 294 13.80 15.41 -3.99
C ALA A 294 14.05 14.27 -2.98
N ASP A 295 13.55 14.41 -1.74
CA ASP A 295 13.69 13.36 -0.72
C ASP A 295 13.02 12.05 -1.14
N THR A 296 11.81 12.12 -1.73
CA THR A 296 11.12 10.93 -2.23
C THR A 296 11.97 10.21 -3.28
N VAL A 297 12.52 10.93 -4.25
CA VAL A 297 13.34 10.36 -5.32
C VAL A 297 14.61 9.71 -4.75
N THR A 298 15.37 10.45 -3.95
CA THR A 298 16.60 9.96 -3.32
C THR A 298 16.34 8.68 -2.53
N TYR A 299 15.37 8.70 -1.61
CA TYR A 299 15.16 7.53 -0.74
C TYR A 299 14.46 6.37 -1.43
N LYS A 300 13.71 6.59 -2.51
CA LYS A 300 13.26 5.51 -3.40
C LYS A 300 14.44 4.82 -4.09
N GLN A 301 15.41 5.58 -4.56
CA GLN A 301 16.63 5.03 -5.15
C GLN A 301 17.48 4.29 -4.11
N VAL A 302 17.59 4.83 -2.89
CA VAL A 302 18.33 4.19 -1.79
C VAL A 302 17.73 2.83 -1.42
N ILE A 303 16.42 2.75 -1.15
CA ILE A 303 15.79 1.47 -0.78
C ILE A 303 15.85 0.45 -1.93
N ALA A 304 15.79 0.90 -3.18
CA ALA A 304 15.97 0.06 -4.35
C ALA A 304 17.42 -0.43 -4.51
N GLY A 305 18.40 0.44 -4.30
CA GLY A 305 19.82 0.07 -4.31
C GLY A 305 20.17 -0.95 -3.23
N ILE A 306 19.59 -0.80 -2.03
CA ILE A 306 19.71 -1.78 -0.94
C ILE A 306 19.08 -3.12 -1.37
N LEU A 307 17.86 -3.10 -1.92
CA LEU A 307 17.16 -4.30 -2.38
C LEU A 307 18.03 -5.11 -3.36
N VAL A 308 18.49 -4.47 -4.44
CA VAL A 308 19.23 -5.17 -5.49
C VAL A 308 20.59 -5.66 -5.00
N SER A 309 21.25 -4.93 -4.10
CA SER A 309 22.51 -5.37 -3.47
C SER A 309 22.32 -6.64 -2.64
N LEU A 310 21.26 -6.68 -1.80
CA LEU A 310 20.94 -7.82 -0.95
C LEU A 310 20.48 -9.03 -1.78
N GLN A 311 19.68 -8.80 -2.81
CA GLN A 311 19.23 -9.86 -3.72
C GLN A 311 20.39 -10.48 -4.48
N GLN A 312 21.28 -9.68 -5.05
CA GLN A 312 22.47 -10.17 -5.75
C GLN A 312 23.33 -11.04 -4.84
N LYS A 313 23.53 -10.59 -3.59
CA LYS A 313 24.30 -11.36 -2.61
C LYS A 313 23.62 -12.67 -2.22
N ALA A 314 22.31 -12.66 -2.01
CA ALA A 314 21.54 -13.89 -1.76
C ALA A 314 21.64 -14.87 -2.95
N PHE A 315 21.60 -14.37 -4.18
CA PHE A 315 21.71 -15.18 -5.40
C PHE A 315 23.12 -15.77 -5.56
N GLU A 316 24.19 -15.04 -5.21
CA GLU A 316 25.54 -15.58 -5.16
C GLU A 316 25.61 -16.77 -4.20
N TYR A 317 25.09 -16.63 -2.99
CA TYR A 317 25.07 -17.69 -1.99
C TYR A 317 24.24 -18.90 -2.41
N LEU A 318 23.09 -18.68 -3.04
CA LEU A 318 22.27 -19.78 -3.57
C LEU A 318 23.03 -20.60 -4.64
N ARG A 319 23.75 -19.91 -5.55
CA ARG A 319 24.58 -20.59 -6.55
C ARG A 319 25.74 -21.38 -5.90
N VAL A 320 26.36 -20.86 -4.86
CA VAL A 320 27.39 -21.54 -4.09
C VAL A 320 26.82 -22.81 -3.43
N LEU A 321 25.65 -22.68 -2.77
CA LEU A 321 24.98 -23.82 -2.14
C LEU A 321 24.55 -24.90 -3.17
N ASP A 322 24.11 -24.46 -4.37
CA ASP A 322 23.74 -25.39 -5.46
C ASP A 322 24.96 -26.13 -6.07
N SER A 323 26.10 -25.47 -6.12
CA SER A 323 27.31 -26.08 -6.67
C SER A 323 27.91 -27.18 -5.79
N GLY A 324 27.50 -27.22 -4.50
CA GLY A 324 28.09 -28.11 -3.50
C GLY A 324 29.56 -27.77 -3.15
N THR A 325 30.10 -26.69 -3.70
CA THR A 325 31.49 -26.26 -3.49
C THR A 325 31.56 -25.22 -2.35
N TYR A 326 31.34 -25.67 -1.13
CA TYR A 326 31.43 -24.82 0.06
C TYR A 326 32.10 -25.58 1.20
N ASN A 327 32.69 -24.83 2.11
CA ASN A 327 33.24 -25.34 3.37
C ASN A 327 32.47 -24.75 4.53
N HIS A 328 32.76 -25.19 5.74
CA HIS A 328 32.10 -24.69 6.96
C HIS A 328 32.22 -23.16 7.12
N GLN A 329 33.38 -22.60 6.80
CA GLN A 329 33.58 -21.15 6.86
C GLN A 329 32.64 -20.36 5.93
N LYS A 330 32.35 -20.90 4.73
CA LYS A 330 31.40 -20.34 3.77
C LYS A 330 29.96 -20.43 4.29
N LEU A 331 29.59 -21.53 4.92
CA LEU A 331 28.28 -21.67 5.57
C LEU A 331 28.11 -20.66 6.70
N GLU A 332 29.13 -20.43 7.53
CA GLU A 332 29.12 -19.38 8.56
C GLU A 332 28.98 -17.97 7.98
N GLU A 333 29.61 -17.69 6.84
CA GLU A 333 29.45 -16.42 6.12
C GLU A 333 27.99 -16.21 5.68
N ILE A 334 27.38 -17.25 5.13
CA ILE A 334 25.97 -17.23 4.70
C ILE A 334 25.03 -17.06 5.90
N ILE A 335 25.30 -17.73 7.02
CA ILE A 335 24.54 -17.55 8.26
C ILE A 335 24.62 -16.09 8.73
N ARG A 336 25.82 -15.51 8.74
CA ARG A 336 26.01 -14.11 9.15
C ARG A 336 25.22 -13.15 8.26
N PHE A 337 25.20 -13.35 6.95
CA PHE A 337 24.38 -12.59 6.03
C PHE A 337 22.88 -12.74 6.35
N LEU A 338 22.38 -13.96 6.53
CA LEU A 338 20.98 -14.21 6.87
C LEU A 338 20.57 -13.53 8.20
N GLN A 339 21.45 -13.58 9.22
CA GLN A 339 21.14 -13.04 10.54
C GLN A 339 21.31 -11.52 10.67
N ARG A 340 22.33 -10.94 10.01
CA ARG A 340 22.65 -9.51 10.13
C ARG A 340 21.93 -8.68 9.08
N ASP A 341 22.02 -9.12 7.82
CA ASP A 341 21.54 -8.30 6.69
C ASP A 341 20.05 -8.55 6.40
N LEU A 342 19.57 -9.80 6.58
CA LEU A 342 18.16 -10.16 6.39
C LEU A 342 17.39 -10.31 7.72
N CYS A 343 18.06 -10.10 8.87
CA CYS A 343 17.47 -10.17 10.21
C CYS A 343 16.65 -11.45 10.47
N CYS A 344 16.99 -12.56 9.82
CA CYS A 344 16.34 -13.85 10.01
C CYS A 344 17.20 -14.74 10.91
N ARG A 345 16.66 -15.10 12.09
CA ARG A 345 17.40 -15.84 13.13
C ARG A 345 16.67 -17.12 13.50
N ARG A 346 17.47 -18.15 13.80
CA ARG A 346 17.03 -19.44 14.33
C ARG A 346 17.87 -19.78 15.55
N ALA A 347 17.20 -20.10 16.67
CA ALA A 347 17.89 -20.32 17.96
C ALA A 347 18.85 -21.52 17.94
N ASP A 348 18.40 -22.62 17.33
CA ASP A 348 19.10 -23.92 17.26
C ASP A 348 20.00 -24.08 16.02
N ILE A 349 20.36 -22.97 15.35
CA ILE A 349 21.12 -23.01 14.09
C ILE A 349 22.48 -23.73 14.24
N LYS A 350 23.09 -23.66 15.42
CA LYS A 350 24.38 -24.32 15.71
C LYS A 350 24.26 -25.82 15.96
N GLU A 351 23.05 -26.32 16.14
CA GLU A 351 22.74 -27.74 16.37
C GLU A 351 22.46 -28.48 15.04
N LEU A 352 22.34 -27.74 13.93
CA LEU A 352 22.09 -28.32 12.61
C LEU A 352 23.37 -28.93 12.04
N GLU A 353 23.25 -30.17 11.55
CA GLU A 353 24.27 -30.76 10.68
C GLU A 353 24.34 -29.98 9.35
N ASP A 354 25.52 -30.01 8.69
CA ASP A 354 25.77 -29.25 7.47
C ASP A 354 24.70 -29.49 6.38
N ALA A 355 24.19 -30.68 6.22
CA ALA A 355 23.18 -31.02 5.23
C ALA A 355 21.84 -30.31 5.53
N ASP A 356 21.38 -30.37 6.78
CA ASP A 356 20.14 -29.70 7.24
C ASP A 356 20.31 -28.17 7.21
N LEU A 357 21.49 -27.68 7.56
CA LEU A 357 21.84 -26.27 7.49
C LEU A 357 21.76 -25.74 6.05
N VAL A 358 22.27 -26.46 5.07
CA VAL A 358 22.20 -26.09 3.65
C VAL A 358 20.74 -26.03 3.19
N ILE A 359 19.92 -27.01 3.55
CA ILE A 359 18.48 -27.02 3.23
C ILE A 359 17.80 -25.79 3.84
N TYR A 360 18.08 -25.49 5.10
CA TYR A 360 17.56 -24.33 5.79
C TYR A 360 17.98 -23.02 5.13
N LEU A 361 19.26 -22.83 4.84
CA LEU A 361 19.80 -21.63 4.21
C LEU A 361 19.17 -21.40 2.82
N ARG A 362 19.09 -22.45 1.99
CA ARG A 362 18.43 -22.37 0.68
C ARG A 362 16.97 -21.94 0.80
N LYS A 363 16.24 -22.55 1.73
CA LYS A 363 14.82 -22.21 1.98
C LYS A 363 14.63 -20.76 2.40
N LYS A 364 15.57 -20.20 3.20
CA LYS A 364 15.46 -18.83 3.70
C LYS A 364 15.97 -17.78 2.70
N LEU A 365 16.95 -18.10 1.88
CA LEU A 365 17.50 -17.19 0.88
C LEU A 365 16.64 -17.11 -0.39
N ASN A 366 16.08 -18.25 -0.84
CA ASN A 366 15.26 -18.33 -2.06
C ASN A 366 13.80 -17.97 -1.78
N ARG A 367 13.55 -16.69 -1.53
CA ARG A 367 12.23 -16.11 -1.23
C ARG A 367 12.08 -14.76 -1.93
N PRO A 368 10.85 -14.29 -2.17
CA PRO A 368 10.63 -12.90 -2.51
C PRO A 368 11.29 -11.99 -1.47
N MET A 369 11.77 -10.84 -1.90
CA MET A 369 12.44 -9.89 -1.02
C MET A 369 11.76 -8.52 -1.11
N ARG A 370 11.71 -7.81 0.02
CA ARG A 370 11.28 -6.42 0.06
C ARG A 370 12.17 -5.58 0.96
N VAL A 371 12.35 -4.34 0.57
CA VAL A 371 12.89 -3.28 1.43
C VAL A 371 11.78 -2.26 1.66
N CYS A 372 11.51 -1.97 2.93
CA CYS A 372 10.45 -1.07 3.35
C CYS A 372 11.05 0.19 3.94
N GLY A 373 10.71 1.35 3.40
CA GLY A 373 10.95 2.62 4.06
C GLY A 373 10.10 2.70 5.33
N VAL A 374 10.71 3.11 6.44
CA VAL A 374 10.02 3.39 7.70
C VAL A 374 10.37 4.80 8.15
N VAL A 375 9.38 5.50 8.68
CA VAL A 375 9.54 6.88 9.18
C VAL A 375 9.40 6.92 10.70
N LYS A 376 9.98 7.93 11.35
CA LYS A 376 9.76 8.16 12.77
C LYS A 376 8.27 8.29 13.05
N ASN A 377 7.80 7.60 14.09
CA ASN A 377 6.41 7.65 14.52
C ASN A 377 6.10 8.98 15.18
N VAL A 378 5.17 9.72 14.60
CA VAL A 378 4.69 11.01 15.12
C VAL A 378 3.23 10.95 15.55
N GLY A 379 2.72 9.75 15.86
CA GLY A 379 1.35 9.52 16.32
C GLY A 379 0.38 9.09 15.22
N GLU A 380 0.89 8.71 14.03
CA GLU A 380 0.04 8.19 12.95
C GLU A 380 -0.44 6.77 13.27
N PRO A 381 -1.75 6.47 13.03
CA PRO A 381 -2.24 5.11 13.14
C PRO A 381 -1.78 4.26 11.96
N GLY A 382 -1.40 3.01 12.22
CA GLY A 382 -1.04 2.04 11.19
C GLY A 382 -0.04 1.00 11.67
N GLY A 383 0.56 0.29 10.71
CA GLY A 383 1.54 -0.76 10.98
C GLY A 383 2.92 -0.21 11.32
N GLY A 384 3.61 -0.91 12.21
CA GLY A 384 4.98 -0.64 12.58
C GLY A 384 5.92 -1.81 12.28
N PRO A 385 7.25 -1.57 12.28
CA PRO A 385 8.26 -2.60 12.10
C PRO A 385 8.53 -3.36 13.41
N PHE A 386 8.42 -4.69 13.36
CA PHE A 386 8.61 -5.57 14.51
C PHE A 386 9.44 -6.80 14.16
N LEU A 387 10.02 -7.42 15.18
CA LEU A 387 10.61 -8.75 15.16
C LEU A 387 9.57 -9.74 15.71
N THR A 388 9.24 -10.77 14.93
CA THR A 388 8.21 -11.76 15.30
C THR A 388 8.70 -13.18 15.13
N TYR A 389 8.11 -14.08 15.92
CA TYR A 389 8.30 -15.51 15.74
C TYR A 389 7.42 -16.02 14.58
N ASN A 390 8.05 -16.68 13.63
CA ASN A 390 7.39 -17.35 12.52
C ASN A 390 6.92 -18.75 12.93
N SER A 391 6.05 -19.36 12.10
CA SER A 391 5.51 -20.70 12.33
C SER A 391 6.59 -21.81 12.37
N ASP A 392 7.74 -21.58 11.76
CA ASP A 392 8.89 -22.51 11.76
C ASP A 392 9.90 -22.24 12.89
N GLY A 393 9.54 -21.42 13.88
CA GLY A 393 10.36 -21.10 15.06
C GLY A 393 11.46 -20.07 14.79
N THR A 394 11.61 -19.57 13.56
CA THR A 394 12.54 -18.49 13.28
C THR A 394 11.98 -17.14 13.69
N VAL A 395 12.86 -16.17 13.90
CA VAL A 395 12.48 -14.75 14.11
C VAL A 395 12.86 -13.96 12.88
N SER A 396 11.95 -13.12 12.40
CA SER A 396 12.20 -12.22 11.27
C SER A 396 11.45 -10.90 11.42
N LEU A 397 11.76 -9.96 10.52
CA LEU A 397 11.12 -8.66 10.45
C LEU A 397 9.73 -8.76 9.81
N GLN A 398 8.75 -8.09 10.44
CA GLN A 398 7.36 -8.03 9.99
C GLN A 398 6.78 -6.63 10.20
N ILE A 399 5.83 -6.26 9.35
CA ILE A 399 4.98 -5.09 9.57
C ILE A 399 3.73 -5.56 10.30
N LEU A 400 3.47 -5.02 11.50
CA LEU A 400 2.32 -5.38 12.32
C LEU A 400 1.42 -4.19 12.60
N GLU A 401 0.12 -4.46 12.64
CA GLU A 401 -0.91 -3.55 13.13
C GLU A 401 -1.35 -3.93 14.55
N SER A 402 -1.86 -2.97 15.32
CA SER A 402 -2.29 -3.17 16.69
C SER A 402 -3.38 -4.24 16.87
N SER A 403 -4.17 -4.49 15.80
CA SER A 403 -5.19 -5.55 15.79
C SER A 403 -4.62 -6.96 15.79
N GLN A 404 -3.37 -7.13 15.42
CA GLN A 404 -2.69 -8.43 15.33
C GLN A 404 -1.99 -8.82 16.66
N ILE A 405 -2.07 -7.97 17.68
CA ILE A 405 -1.38 -8.14 18.96
C ILE A 405 -2.41 -8.36 20.07
N ASP A 406 -2.13 -9.32 20.95
CA ASP A 406 -2.97 -9.55 22.13
C ASP A 406 -2.89 -8.36 23.10
N LYS A 407 -3.95 -7.57 23.16
CA LYS A 407 -4.06 -6.40 24.03
C LYS A 407 -4.11 -6.75 25.51
N ASN A 408 -4.42 -8.01 25.86
CA ASN A 408 -4.42 -8.49 27.23
C ASN A 408 -3.01 -8.93 27.69
N ASN A 409 -2.09 -9.10 26.76
CA ASN A 409 -0.69 -9.40 27.07
C ASN A 409 0.09 -8.10 27.29
N LYS A 410 0.30 -7.74 28.57
CA LYS A 410 1.02 -6.51 28.96
C LYS A 410 2.41 -6.43 28.33
N GLN A 411 3.17 -7.53 28.27
CA GLN A 411 4.51 -7.55 27.70
C GLN A 411 4.48 -7.18 26.21
N TYR A 412 3.52 -7.70 25.44
CA TYR A 412 3.38 -7.38 24.03
C TYR A 412 2.93 -5.94 23.82
N MET A 413 2.04 -5.43 24.68
CA MET A 413 1.63 -4.02 24.62
C MET A 413 2.78 -3.07 24.95
N ASP A 414 3.64 -3.41 25.92
CA ASP A 414 4.84 -2.63 26.24
C ASP A 414 5.83 -2.65 25.06
N MET A 415 6.04 -3.81 24.41
CA MET A 415 6.86 -3.92 23.19
C MET A 415 6.30 -3.09 22.05
N PHE A 416 4.99 -3.09 21.86
CA PHE A 416 4.32 -2.30 20.83
C PHE A 416 4.47 -0.80 21.09
N ALA A 417 4.31 -0.36 22.33
CA ALA A 417 4.48 1.03 22.74
C ALA A 417 5.93 1.56 22.57
N GLN A 418 6.92 0.66 22.59
CA GLN A 418 8.32 0.99 22.33
C GLN A 418 8.65 1.22 20.84
N GLY A 419 7.70 0.97 19.95
CA GLY A 419 7.86 1.19 18.51
C GLY A 419 8.20 2.64 18.19
N THR A 420 9.39 2.87 17.63
CA THR A 420 9.90 4.21 17.30
C THR A 420 9.59 4.63 15.88
N HIS A 421 9.17 3.69 15.04
CA HIS A 421 8.94 3.89 13.60
C HIS A 421 7.58 3.36 13.18
N PHE A 422 7.13 3.88 12.05
CA PHE A 422 5.87 3.56 11.41
C PHE A 422 6.12 3.21 9.93
N ASN A 423 5.31 2.32 9.36
CA ASN A 423 5.36 1.97 7.94
C ASN A 423 4.40 2.84 7.11
N PRO A 424 4.92 3.76 6.27
CA PRO A 424 4.09 4.62 5.42
C PRO A 424 3.59 3.94 4.15
N VAL A 425 3.75 2.62 4.01
CA VAL A 425 3.53 1.87 2.74
C VAL A 425 4.43 2.41 1.63
N ASP A 426 5.73 2.34 1.89
CA ASP A 426 6.81 2.72 0.98
C ASP A 426 7.73 1.51 0.81
N LEU A 427 7.48 0.71 -0.24
CA LEU A 427 8.12 -0.58 -0.43
C LEU A 427 8.75 -0.68 -1.80
N VAL A 428 9.84 -1.43 -1.87
CA VAL A 428 10.41 -1.93 -3.12
C VAL A 428 10.61 -3.43 -3.00
N CYS A 429 10.19 -4.18 -4.02
CA CYS A 429 10.09 -5.63 -4.01
C CYS A 429 10.85 -6.27 -5.16
N ALA A 430 11.40 -7.46 -4.93
CA ALA A 430 11.98 -8.34 -5.93
C ALA A 430 11.25 -9.68 -5.88
N THR A 431 10.64 -10.07 -6.98
CA THR A 431 9.68 -11.19 -7.07
C THR A 431 10.15 -12.34 -7.94
N LYS A 432 11.42 -12.32 -8.40
CA LYS A 432 12.06 -13.40 -9.17
C LYS A 432 13.12 -14.13 -8.36
N ASP A 433 13.24 -15.44 -8.59
CA ASP A 433 14.26 -16.27 -8.00
C ASP A 433 15.64 -16.07 -8.69
N TYR A 434 16.70 -16.71 -8.16
CA TYR A 434 18.07 -16.61 -8.71
C TYR A 434 18.25 -17.28 -10.08
N LYS A 435 17.22 -17.96 -10.59
CA LYS A 435 17.16 -18.55 -11.95
C LYS A 435 16.35 -17.70 -12.92
N GLY A 436 15.75 -16.60 -12.43
CA GLY A 436 14.92 -15.68 -13.20
C GLY A 436 13.45 -16.08 -13.32
N ASN A 437 12.99 -17.08 -12.56
CA ASN A 437 11.59 -17.47 -12.54
C ASN A 437 10.81 -16.61 -11.55
N ASP A 438 9.57 -16.33 -11.85
CA ASP A 438 8.67 -15.64 -10.94
C ASP A 438 8.33 -16.54 -9.74
N PHE A 439 8.32 -15.97 -8.53
CA PHE A 439 7.75 -16.62 -7.37
C PHE A 439 6.23 -16.64 -7.46
N ASP A 440 5.61 -17.74 -7.02
CA ASP A 440 4.16 -17.81 -6.79
C ASP A 440 3.86 -17.14 -5.44
N LEU A 441 3.61 -15.83 -5.47
CA LEU A 441 3.52 -14.97 -4.28
C LEU A 441 2.45 -15.43 -3.27
N PRO A 442 1.26 -15.95 -3.66
CA PRO A 442 0.29 -16.51 -2.74
C PRO A 442 0.84 -17.61 -1.81
N LYS A 443 1.88 -18.34 -2.21
CA LYS A 443 2.52 -19.36 -1.35
C LYS A 443 3.29 -18.78 -0.17
N TYR A 444 3.60 -17.50 -0.17
CA TYR A 444 4.34 -16.78 0.86
C TYR A 444 3.45 -15.97 1.80
N VAL A 445 2.13 -16.13 1.68
CA VAL A 445 1.13 -15.52 2.57
C VAL A 445 1.01 -16.34 3.85
N ASP A 446 1.00 -15.68 5.01
CA ASP A 446 0.57 -16.33 6.26
C ASP A 446 -0.96 -16.22 6.39
N PRO A 447 -1.71 -17.32 6.17
CA PRO A 447 -3.16 -17.29 6.20
C PRO A 447 -3.74 -17.09 7.61
N LYS A 448 -2.90 -17.10 8.67
CA LYS A 448 -3.29 -16.90 10.06
C LYS A 448 -3.30 -15.43 10.49
N THR A 449 -2.99 -14.51 9.58
CA THR A 449 -2.85 -13.08 9.87
C THR A 449 -3.99 -12.21 9.29
N GLY A 450 -5.07 -12.82 8.84
CA GLY A 450 -6.31 -12.11 8.53
C GLY A 450 -6.96 -11.51 9.78
N PHE A 451 -8.02 -10.76 9.63
CA PHE A 451 -8.79 -10.26 10.74
C PHE A 451 -10.29 -10.16 10.42
N ILE A 452 -11.09 -10.09 11.48
CA ILE A 452 -12.54 -9.98 11.38
C ILE A 452 -12.94 -8.58 11.85
N SER A 453 -13.72 -7.88 11.03
CA SER A 453 -14.27 -6.58 11.34
C SER A 453 -15.79 -6.64 11.42
N ASN A 454 -16.36 -5.97 12.43
CA ASN A 454 -17.80 -5.78 12.53
C ASN A 454 -18.21 -4.62 11.59
N LYS A 455 -19.20 -4.87 10.77
CA LYS A 455 -19.78 -3.95 9.80
C LYS A 455 -21.31 -3.96 9.93
N SER A 456 -21.97 -3.15 9.13
CA SER A 456 -23.42 -3.20 8.98
C SER A 456 -23.82 -3.04 7.53
N LYS A 457 -24.97 -3.61 7.16
CA LYS A 457 -25.64 -3.42 5.87
C LYS A 457 -27.14 -3.28 6.12
N ASN A 458 -27.74 -2.18 5.65
CA ASN A 458 -29.17 -1.90 5.83
C ASN A 458 -29.64 -2.05 7.29
N GLY A 459 -28.80 -1.53 8.24
CA GLY A 459 -29.07 -1.61 9.68
C GLY A 459 -28.86 -2.97 10.34
N LYS A 460 -28.49 -4.02 9.59
CA LYS A 460 -28.15 -5.34 10.13
C LYS A 460 -26.66 -5.46 10.35
N GLU A 461 -26.27 -5.92 11.55
CA GLU A 461 -24.87 -6.20 11.87
C GLU A 461 -24.36 -7.42 11.10
N LEU A 462 -23.11 -7.39 10.72
CA LEU A 462 -22.41 -8.51 10.07
C LEU A 462 -20.93 -8.53 10.42
N LYS A 463 -20.33 -9.72 10.31
CA LYS A 463 -18.88 -9.94 10.37
C LYS A 463 -18.33 -10.00 8.95
N ALA A 464 -17.26 -9.24 8.71
CA ALA A 464 -16.51 -9.26 7.46
C ALA A 464 -15.11 -9.80 7.72
N LEU A 465 -14.71 -10.79 6.93
CA LEU A 465 -13.35 -11.32 6.92
C LEU A 465 -12.49 -10.44 6.00
N GLU A 466 -11.35 -10.00 6.51
CA GLU A 466 -10.33 -9.34 5.71
C GLU A 466 -9.10 -10.27 5.59
N LEU A 467 -8.62 -10.44 4.37
CA LEU A 467 -7.45 -11.25 4.07
C LEU A 467 -6.18 -10.65 4.72
N PRO A 468 -5.12 -11.45 4.92
CA PRO A 468 -3.82 -10.91 5.34
C PRO A 468 -3.41 -9.73 4.49
N GLY A 469 -3.18 -8.57 5.11
CA GLY A 469 -2.92 -7.31 4.40
C GLY A 469 -1.69 -7.41 3.48
N LEU A 470 -1.71 -6.72 2.33
CA LEU A 470 -0.70 -6.84 1.27
C LEU A 470 0.73 -6.68 1.80
N TRP A 471 0.99 -5.64 2.59
CA TRP A 471 2.31 -5.38 3.18
C TRP A 471 2.48 -5.94 4.60
N ASN A 472 1.48 -6.65 5.12
CA ASN A 472 1.53 -7.33 6.42
C ASN A 472 1.67 -8.84 6.18
N GLY A 473 0.67 -9.62 6.52
CA GLY A 473 0.68 -11.07 6.43
C GLY A 473 0.75 -11.66 5.03
N ALA A 474 0.36 -10.92 3.98
CA ALA A 474 0.53 -11.39 2.60
C ALA A 474 2.00 -11.46 2.16
N MET A 475 2.88 -10.70 2.82
CA MET A 475 4.34 -10.75 2.59
C MET A 475 5.09 -11.31 3.81
N SER A 476 4.44 -12.12 4.63
CA SER A 476 5.00 -12.64 5.88
C SER A 476 6.24 -13.51 5.66
N ASP A 477 6.20 -14.37 4.64
CA ASP A 477 7.30 -15.30 4.32
C ASP A 477 8.34 -14.71 3.35
N TRP A 478 8.34 -13.39 3.19
CA TRP A 478 9.34 -12.68 2.39
C TRP A 478 10.57 -12.31 3.22
N ASN A 479 11.73 -12.21 2.57
CA ASN A 479 12.88 -11.55 3.17
C ASN A 479 12.59 -10.05 3.26
N THR A 480 12.47 -9.53 4.49
CA THR A 480 12.08 -8.14 4.77
C THR A 480 13.24 -7.39 5.40
N VAL A 481 13.50 -6.19 4.88
CA VAL A 481 14.48 -5.24 5.44
C VAL A 481 13.81 -3.90 5.65
N PHE A 482 14.08 -3.25 6.79
CA PHE A 482 13.60 -1.92 7.09
C PHE A 482 14.72 -0.89 6.96
N VAL A 483 14.40 0.24 6.34
CA VAL A 483 15.31 1.37 6.15
C VAL A 483 14.63 2.64 6.64
N GLU A 484 15.27 3.37 7.56
CA GLU A 484 14.77 4.67 7.95
C GLU A 484 14.84 5.65 6.77
N VAL A 485 13.71 6.28 6.48
CA VAL A 485 13.59 7.34 5.46
C VAL A 485 13.04 8.62 6.11
N PRO A 486 13.35 9.80 5.57
CA PRO A 486 12.87 11.05 6.14
C PRO A 486 11.33 11.12 6.21
N LEU A 487 10.82 11.76 7.25
CA LEU A 487 9.37 11.99 7.40
C LEU A 487 8.78 12.79 6.23
N SER A 488 9.59 13.60 5.53
CA SER A 488 9.22 14.32 4.31
C SER A 488 8.77 13.42 3.15
N THR A 489 9.09 12.12 3.18
CA THR A 489 8.63 11.13 2.18
C THR A 489 7.19 10.64 2.44
N PHE A 490 6.59 11.01 3.58
CA PHE A 490 5.27 10.55 4.00
C PHE A 490 4.27 11.70 4.15
N ASN A 491 3.43 11.90 3.15
CA ASN A 491 2.46 13.00 3.08
C ASN A 491 1.10 12.52 2.58
N PRO A 492 0.41 11.61 3.31
CA PRO A 492 -0.87 11.08 2.88
C PRO A 492 -1.98 12.14 3.02
N VAL A 493 -2.99 12.03 2.15
CA VAL A 493 -4.21 12.83 2.22
C VAL A 493 -5.34 11.96 2.77
N LYS A 494 -5.61 12.06 4.06
CA LYS A 494 -6.68 11.30 4.74
C LYS A 494 -8.02 12.05 4.73
N THR A 495 -7.96 13.38 4.86
CA THR A 495 -9.09 14.29 4.79
C THR A 495 -8.86 15.36 3.72
N VAL A 496 -9.92 16.00 3.25
CA VAL A 496 -9.77 17.07 2.24
C VAL A 496 -8.92 18.22 2.77
N ASN A 497 -8.98 18.53 4.06
CA ASN A 497 -8.20 19.61 4.66
C ASN A 497 -6.70 19.31 4.72
N ASP A 498 -6.27 18.05 4.55
CA ASP A 498 -4.85 17.72 4.44
C ASP A 498 -4.21 18.36 3.20
N LEU A 499 -5.01 18.62 2.15
CA LEU A 499 -4.55 19.36 0.97
C LEU A 499 -4.17 20.82 1.26
N LEU A 500 -4.56 21.36 2.41
CA LEU A 500 -4.20 22.71 2.85
C LEU A 500 -2.83 22.78 3.53
N ARG A 501 -2.24 21.64 3.87
CA ARG A 501 -0.89 21.60 4.45
C ARG A 501 0.14 22.09 3.43
N ASP A 502 1.20 22.73 3.90
CA ASP A 502 2.27 23.26 3.04
C ASP A 502 2.85 22.19 2.12
N GLN A 503 2.91 20.92 2.57
CA GLN A 503 3.38 19.79 1.79
C GLN A 503 2.55 19.51 0.53
N HIS A 504 1.33 19.99 0.45
CA HIS A 504 0.43 19.83 -0.72
C HIS A 504 0.23 21.14 -1.51
N GLN A 505 0.84 22.23 -1.08
CA GLN A 505 0.77 23.49 -1.81
C GLN A 505 1.92 23.56 -2.83
N ALA A 506 1.61 23.47 -4.13
CA ALA A 506 2.63 23.47 -5.19
C ALA A 506 3.24 24.87 -5.43
N LYS A 507 2.46 25.91 -5.17
CA LYS A 507 2.92 27.30 -5.15
C LYS A 507 3.42 27.61 -3.74
N ALA A 508 4.72 27.92 -3.61
CA ALA A 508 5.32 28.37 -2.36
C ALA A 508 4.89 29.79 -2.03
#